data_7aebf52b3cc0aed64cd5f9ac1ed0e76b
#
_entry.id   7aebf52b3cc0aed64cd5f9ac1ed0e76b
#
_cell.length_a   1.000
_cell.length_b   1.000
_cell.length_c   1.000
_cell.angle_alpha   90.00
_cell.angle_beta   90.00
_cell.angle_gamma   90.00
#
_symmetry.space_group_name_H-M   'P 1'
#
loop_
_entity.id
_entity.type
_entity.pdbx_description
1 polymer ?
#
loop_
_entity_poly.entity_id
_entity_poly.type
_entity_poly.pdbx_seq_one_letter_code
_entity_poly.pdbx_strand_id
1 'polypeptide(L)'
;MIIIYNMIRFILYIIILLVSLFSKKKRDFFIRRFNNKMITDLSSAKILIHMSSVGELNLSEELINQLLLKGERIIISIMTDTGMSLATNKYSTNHNVEIIYFPLDDYRLLKNLFSKNKIKKVIVIETEIWPNLFYLSNKYSTLYMVNARLTDKNLKKYMKIKWIIKSILKFPKYIMVQSQEDMERYISILGKT
;
A
#
# COMPACT_ATOMS: atom_id res chain seq x y z
N MET A 1 -12.07 0.89 15.62
CA MET A 1 -11.61 1.70 14.48
C MET A 1 -11.68 0.94 13.16
N ILE A 2 -10.98 -0.19 12.96
CA ILE A 2 -10.98 -0.98 11.69
C ILE A 2 -12.38 -1.41 11.25
N ILE A 3 -13.25 -1.81 12.18
CA ILE A 3 -14.63 -2.21 11.87
C ILE A 3 -15.41 -1.02 11.27
N ILE A 4 -15.37 0.13 11.94
CA ILE A 4 -16.05 1.35 11.46
C ILE A 4 -15.51 1.76 10.09
N TYR A 5 -14.19 1.74 9.91
CA TYR A 5 -13.56 2.01 8.62
C TYR A 5 -14.11 1.09 7.52
N ASN A 6 -14.19 -0.22 7.78
CA ASN A 6 -14.69 -1.18 6.80
C ASN A 6 -16.19 -1.03 6.53
N MET A 7 -17.01 -0.59 7.49
CA MET A 7 -18.41 -0.25 7.25
C MET A 7 -18.54 0.97 6.31
N ILE A 8 -17.79 2.04 6.58
CA ILE A 8 -17.76 3.22 5.70
C ILE A 8 -17.26 2.84 4.31
N ARG A 9 -16.18 2.06 4.25
CA ARG A 9 -15.64 1.57 2.99
C ARG A 9 -16.64 0.73 2.21
N PHE A 10 -17.42 -0.11 2.87
CA PHE A 10 -18.47 -0.91 2.23
C PHE A 10 -19.56 -0.04 1.59
N ILE A 11 -20.00 1.02 2.29
CA ILE A 11 -20.97 1.99 1.74
C ILE A 11 -20.37 2.68 0.51
N LEU A 12 -19.13 3.15 0.59
CA LEU A 12 -18.42 3.74 -0.55
C LEU A 12 -18.31 2.76 -1.72
N TYR A 13 -18.13 1.49 -1.44
CA TYR A 13 -18.11 0.44 -2.46
C TYR A 13 -19.41 0.34 -3.24
N ILE A 14 -20.54 0.36 -2.55
CA ILE A 14 -21.87 0.33 -3.19
C ILE A 14 -22.03 1.54 -4.10
N ILE A 15 -21.68 2.73 -3.64
CA ILE A 15 -21.72 3.96 -4.44
C ILE A 15 -20.85 3.84 -5.70
N ILE A 16 -19.63 3.36 -5.52
CA ILE A 16 -18.67 3.17 -6.61
C ILE A 16 -19.19 2.14 -7.62
N LEU A 17 -19.78 1.04 -7.15
CA LEU A 17 -20.36 0.01 -7.99
C LEU A 17 -21.50 0.62 -8.85
N LEU A 18 -22.40 1.38 -8.24
CA LEU A 18 -23.48 2.07 -8.97
C LEU A 18 -22.92 3.03 -10.03
N VAL A 19 -21.91 3.83 -9.69
CA VAL A 19 -21.26 4.75 -10.63
C VAL A 19 -20.53 4.01 -11.76
N SER A 20 -20.02 2.81 -11.49
CA SER A 20 -19.31 1.98 -12.47
C SER A 20 -20.24 1.41 -13.55
N LEU A 21 -21.55 1.30 -13.27
CA LEU A 21 -22.53 0.88 -14.26
C LEU A 21 -22.61 1.86 -15.44
N PHE A 22 -22.37 3.14 -15.21
CA PHE A 22 -22.45 4.20 -16.20
C PHE A 22 -21.12 4.51 -16.90
N SER A 23 -20.03 3.83 -16.56
CA SER A 23 -18.71 4.10 -17.13
C SER A 23 -17.85 2.84 -17.25
N LYS A 24 -17.61 2.40 -18.50
CA LYS A 24 -16.74 1.25 -18.79
C LYS A 24 -15.36 1.41 -18.15
N LYS A 25 -14.74 2.60 -18.26
CA LYS A 25 -13.43 2.89 -17.69
C LYS A 25 -13.40 2.68 -16.17
N LYS A 26 -14.43 3.15 -15.44
CA LYS A 26 -14.53 2.96 -13.99
C LYS A 26 -14.75 1.49 -13.64
N ARG A 27 -15.62 0.81 -14.38
CA ARG A 27 -15.87 -0.62 -14.19
C ARG A 27 -14.59 -1.45 -14.35
N ASP A 28 -13.84 -1.22 -15.43
CA ASP A 28 -12.60 -1.94 -15.69
C ASP A 28 -11.53 -1.64 -14.62
N PHE A 29 -11.47 -0.40 -14.12
CA PHE A 29 -10.62 -0.02 -13.00
C PHE A 29 -10.89 -0.86 -11.75
N PHE A 30 -12.18 -1.08 -11.41
CA PHE A 30 -12.56 -1.87 -10.24
C PHE A 30 -12.36 -3.36 -10.47
N ILE A 31 -12.79 -3.91 -11.61
CA ILE A 31 -12.64 -5.34 -11.92
C ILE A 31 -11.19 -5.78 -11.77
N ARG A 32 -10.23 -5.01 -12.29
CA ARG A 32 -8.81 -5.32 -12.18
C ARG A 32 -8.31 -5.40 -10.75
N ARG A 33 -8.86 -4.58 -9.82
CA ARG A 33 -8.43 -4.52 -8.41
C ARG A 33 -9.14 -5.52 -7.50
N PHE A 34 -10.27 -6.06 -7.96
CA PHE A 34 -11.02 -7.09 -7.21
C PHE A 34 -10.89 -8.49 -7.79
N ASN A 35 -10.11 -8.67 -8.85
CA ASN A 35 -9.87 -9.98 -9.41
C ASN A 35 -8.95 -10.81 -8.51
N ASN A 36 -9.54 -11.74 -7.76
CA ASN A 36 -8.85 -12.61 -6.82
C ASN A 36 -7.79 -13.53 -7.46
N LYS A 37 -7.88 -13.79 -8.77
CA LYS A 37 -6.94 -14.71 -9.44
C LYS A 37 -5.50 -14.20 -9.44
N MET A 38 -5.29 -12.88 -9.41
CA MET A 38 -3.95 -12.29 -9.41
C MET A 38 -3.24 -12.34 -8.04
N ILE A 39 -3.94 -12.70 -6.96
CA ILE A 39 -3.41 -12.67 -5.58
C ILE A 39 -2.95 -14.06 -5.13
N THR A 40 -3.11 -15.10 -5.94
CA THR A 40 -3.19 -16.47 -5.43
C THR A 40 -1.96 -17.34 -5.64
N ASP A 41 -1.00 -16.98 -6.46
CA ASP A 41 0.00 -17.96 -6.94
C ASP A 41 1.46 -17.76 -6.51
N LEU A 42 1.69 -16.80 -5.62
CA LEU A 42 3.03 -16.49 -5.12
C LEU A 42 3.39 -17.26 -3.85
N SER A 43 3.43 -18.55 -3.93
CA SER A 43 3.63 -19.43 -2.77
C SER A 43 4.91 -19.17 -1.95
N SER A 44 5.72 -18.15 -2.26
CA SER A 44 6.97 -17.89 -1.57
C SER A 44 7.43 -16.42 -1.45
N ALA A 45 6.66 -15.45 -1.94
CA ALA A 45 7.05 -14.04 -1.79
C ALA A 45 6.96 -13.59 -0.33
N LYS A 46 8.06 -13.04 0.19
CA LYS A 46 8.17 -12.63 1.59
C LYS A 46 8.07 -11.13 1.80
N ILE A 47 8.22 -10.35 0.74
CA ILE A 47 8.24 -8.88 0.78
C ILE A 47 7.15 -8.33 -0.12
N LEU A 48 6.30 -7.47 0.44
CA LEU A 48 5.32 -6.67 -0.30
C LEU A 48 5.81 -5.23 -0.33
N ILE A 49 5.96 -4.66 -1.52
CA ILE A 49 6.28 -3.23 -1.71
C ILE A 49 5.05 -2.57 -2.32
N HIS A 50 4.46 -1.63 -1.59
CA HIS A 50 3.28 -0.88 -2.04
C HIS A 50 3.67 0.54 -2.45
N MET A 51 3.17 0.95 -3.62
CA MET A 51 3.37 2.28 -4.19
C MET A 51 2.19 2.67 -5.08
N SER A 52 1.92 3.96 -5.22
CA SER A 52 0.79 4.47 -5.98
C SER A 52 1.12 4.78 -7.43
N SER A 53 2.29 5.36 -7.68
CA SER A 53 2.58 6.08 -8.92
C SER A 53 3.88 5.65 -9.59
N VAL A 54 4.07 6.14 -10.83
CA VAL A 54 5.33 6.03 -11.59
C VAL A 54 6.50 6.66 -10.82
N GLY A 55 6.27 7.82 -10.17
CA GLY A 55 7.32 8.50 -9.41
C GLY A 55 7.83 7.64 -8.25
N GLU A 56 6.92 7.04 -7.48
CA GLU A 56 7.27 6.16 -6.37
C GLU A 56 7.95 4.87 -6.84
N LEU A 57 7.54 4.32 -8.00
CA LEU A 57 8.21 3.17 -8.60
C LEU A 57 9.67 3.49 -8.95
N ASN A 58 9.91 4.64 -9.58
CA ASN A 58 11.27 5.07 -9.93
C ASN A 58 12.12 5.33 -8.66
N LEU A 59 11.54 5.95 -7.63
CA LEU A 59 12.21 6.17 -6.34
C LEU A 59 12.60 4.86 -5.64
N SER A 60 11.82 3.81 -5.84
CA SER A 60 12.05 2.50 -5.21
C SER A 60 12.88 1.53 -6.04
N GLU A 61 13.29 1.91 -7.26
CA GLU A 61 13.99 1.04 -8.20
C GLU A 61 15.28 0.43 -7.60
N GLU A 62 16.12 1.27 -6.97
CA GLU A 62 17.35 0.81 -6.33
C GLU A 62 17.06 -0.18 -5.18
N LEU A 63 16.05 0.11 -4.35
CA LEU A 63 15.63 -0.79 -3.28
C LEU A 63 15.18 -2.13 -3.84
N ILE A 64 14.37 -2.13 -4.90
CA ILE A 64 13.88 -3.33 -5.56
C ILE A 64 15.06 -4.14 -6.10
N ASN A 65 15.97 -3.51 -6.82
CA ASN A 65 17.14 -4.16 -7.40
C ASN A 65 18.04 -4.79 -6.34
N GLN A 66 18.29 -4.10 -5.23
CA GLN A 66 19.08 -4.63 -4.11
C GLN A 66 18.42 -5.85 -3.44
N LEU A 67 17.10 -5.86 -3.33
CA LEU A 67 16.36 -7.01 -2.81
C LEU A 67 16.46 -8.20 -3.76
N LEU A 68 16.34 -7.97 -5.07
CA LEU A 68 16.45 -9.00 -6.09
C LEU A 68 17.87 -9.60 -6.16
N LEU A 69 18.92 -8.77 -6.03
CA LEU A 69 20.31 -9.24 -5.94
C LEU A 69 20.54 -10.15 -4.73
N LYS A 70 19.79 -9.95 -3.65
CA LYS A 70 19.80 -10.83 -2.46
C LYS A 70 18.94 -12.10 -2.63
N GLY A 71 18.36 -12.32 -3.81
CA GLY A 71 17.51 -13.46 -4.09
C GLY A 71 16.13 -13.40 -3.42
N GLU A 72 15.71 -12.21 -2.94
CA GLU A 72 14.40 -12.07 -2.32
C GLU A 72 13.29 -12.13 -3.38
N ARG A 73 12.18 -12.78 -3.04
CA ARG A 73 10.97 -12.76 -3.85
C ARG A 73 10.03 -11.67 -3.36
N ILE A 74 9.60 -10.81 -4.27
CA ILE A 74 8.84 -9.59 -3.96
C ILE A 74 7.53 -9.51 -4.72
N ILE A 75 6.54 -8.92 -4.06
CA ILE A 75 5.29 -8.47 -4.67
C ILE A 75 5.36 -6.96 -4.80
N ILE A 76 5.21 -6.44 -6.00
CA ILE A 76 5.04 -5.01 -6.27
C ILE A 76 3.55 -4.74 -6.40
N SER A 77 3.01 -3.95 -5.48
CA SER A 77 1.60 -3.55 -5.44
C SER A 77 1.45 -2.11 -5.91
N ILE A 78 0.72 -1.90 -6.99
CA ILE A 78 0.59 -0.62 -7.69
C ILE A 78 -0.86 -0.13 -7.70
N MET A 79 -1.06 1.19 -7.49
CA MET A 79 -2.38 1.79 -7.53
C MET A 79 -2.79 2.23 -8.94
N THR A 80 -1.92 2.86 -9.73
CA THR A 80 -2.26 3.48 -11.02
C THR A 80 -1.99 2.56 -12.22
N ASP A 81 -2.74 2.75 -13.31
CA ASP A 81 -2.54 1.98 -14.54
C ASP A 81 -1.20 2.31 -15.21
N THR A 82 -0.74 3.57 -15.14
CA THR A 82 0.57 3.99 -15.66
C THR A 82 1.72 3.36 -14.86
N GLY A 83 1.61 3.32 -13.53
CA GLY A 83 2.56 2.63 -12.67
C GLY A 83 2.61 1.14 -12.94
N MET A 84 1.44 0.49 -13.13
CA MET A 84 1.34 -0.92 -13.50
C MET A 84 2.04 -1.21 -14.82
N SER A 85 1.79 -0.41 -15.86
CA SER A 85 2.44 -0.57 -17.15
C SER A 85 3.97 -0.47 -17.04
N LEU A 86 4.47 0.53 -16.31
CA LEU A 86 5.91 0.69 -16.09
C LEU A 86 6.51 -0.48 -15.31
N ALA A 87 5.88 -0.91 -14.22
CA ALA A 87 6.33 -2.04 -13.43
C ALA A 87 6.37 -3.33 -14.24
N THR A 88 5.33 -3.58 -15.05
CA THR A 88 5.28 -4.72 -15.96
C THR A 88 6.43 -4.67 -16.98
N ASN A 89 6.68 -3.54 -17.61
CA ASN A 89 7.77 -3.38 -18.57
C ASN A 89 9.15 -3.63 -17.94
N LYS A 90 9.36 -3.20 -16.69
CA LYS A 90 10.65 -3.35 -15.99
C LYS A 90 10.87 -4.75 -15.41
N TYR A 91 9.83 -5.38 -14.89
CA TYR A 91 10.02 -6.54 -13.99
C TYR A 91 9.25 -7.79 -14.39
N SER A 92 8.41 -7.80 -15.44
CA SER A 92 7.60 -8.97 -15.79
C SER A 92 8.40 -10.22 -16.20
N THR A 93 9.63 -10.04 -16.65
CA THR A 93 10.54 -11.14 -17.01
C THR A 93 11.31 -11.71 -15.82
N ASN A 94 11.25 -11.06 -14.65
CA ASN A 94 11.96 -11.51 -13.45
C ASN A 94 11.09 -12.46 -12.64
N HIS A 95 11.47 -13.73 -12.56
CA HIS A 95 10.73 -14.78 -11.85
C HIS A 95 10.62 -14.56 -10.33
N ASN A 96 11.40 -13.64 -9.75
CA ASN A 96 11.32 -13.26 -8.34
C ASN A 96 10.39 -12.08 -8.09
N VAL A 97 9.75 -11.52 -9.13
CA VAL A 97 8.84 -10.39 -9.01
C VAL A 97 7.45 -10.77 -9.44
N GLU A 98 6.49 -10.46 -8.62
CA GLU A 98 5.10 -10.42 -9.03
C GLU A 98 4.54 -9.00 -8.92
N ILE A 99 3.70 -8.64 -9.88
CA ILE A 99 3.13 -7.31 -9.96
C ILE A 99 1.61 -7.42 -9.86
N ILE A 100 1.03 -6.73 -8.89
CA ILE A 100 -0.42 -6.74 -8.66
C ILE A 100 -0.98 -5.33 -8.61
N TYR A 101 -2.24 -5.17 -9.01
CA TYR A 101 -2.98 -3.99 -8.64
C TYR A 101 -3.28 -4.00 -7.14
N PHE A 102 -3.11 -2.85 -6.48
CA PHE A 102 -3.53 -2.70 -5.10
C PHE A 102 -5.05 -2.91 -4.97
N PRO A 103 -5.50 -3.81 -4.09
CA PRO A 103 -6.92 -4.15 -3.98
C PRO A 103 -7.76 -3.11 -3.22
N LEU A 104 -7.46 -1.81 -3.39
CA LEU A 104 -8.18 -0.68 -2.78
C LEU A 104 -8.46 -0.86 -1.29
N ASP A 105 -7.45 -1.32 -0.56
CA ASP A 105 -7.51 -1.59 0.88
C ASP A 105 -8.61 -2.59 1.30
N ASP A 106 -8.99 -3.54 0.40
CA ASP A 106 -9.96 -4.57 0.74
C ASP A 106 -9.42 -5.53 1.79
N TYR A 107 -10.10 -5.61 2.93
CA TYR A 107 -9.68 -6.43 4.05
C TYR A 107 -9.58 -7.92 3.69
N ARG A 108 -10.53 -8.46 2.91
CA ARG A 108 -10.57 -9.89 2.56
C ARG A 108 -9.45 -10.23 1.58
N LEU A 109 -9.28 -9.40 0.56
CA LEU A 109 -8.25 -9.59 -0.45
C LEU A 109 -6.84 -9.47 0.16
N LEU A 110 -6.61 -8.44 0.98
CA LEU A 110 -5.34 -8.27 1.69
C LEU A 110 -5.08 -9.42 2.67
N LYS A 111 -6.08 -9.84 3.44
CA LYS A 111 -5.93 -10.99 4.34
C LYS A 111 -5.55 -12.26 3.58
N ASN A 112 -6.17 -12.51 2.42
CA ASN A 112 -5.82 -13.64 1.57
C ASN A 112 -4.38 -13.52 1.04
N LEU A 113 -3.97 -12.31 0.61
CA LEU A 113 -2.60 -12.03 0.18
C LEU A 113 -1.58 -12.38 1.28
N PHE A 114 -1.82 -11.93 2.52
CA PHE A 114 -0.94 -12.21 3.66
C PHE A 114 -0.90 -13.69 4.02
N SER A 115 -2.07 -14.35 4.07
CA SER A 115 -2.15 -15.74 4.51
C SER A 115 -1.55 -16.72 3.51
N LYS A 116 -1.71 -16.47 2.21
CA LYS A 116 -1.19 -17.35 1.15
C LYS A 116 0.31 -17.19 0.95
N ASN A 117 0.83 -15.97 1.01
CA ASN A 117 2.21 -15.68 0.66
C ASN A 117 3.18 -15.62 1.86
N LYS A 118 2.69 -15.75 3.09
CA LYS A 118 3.51 -15.67 4.32
C LYS A 118 4.42 -14.43 4.34
N ILE A 119 3.87 -13.28 3.95
CA ILE A 119 4.58 -12.01 3.85
C ILE A 119 5.22 -11.66 5.21
N LYS A 120 6.52 -11.38 5.22
CA LYS A 120 7.31 -11.05 6.41
C LYS A 120 7.56 -9.55 6.55
N LYS A 121 7.65 -8.85 5.43
CA LYS A 121 7.94 -7.41 5.39
C LYS A 121 6.95 -6.73 4.43
N VAL A 122 6.42 -5.61 4.86
CA VAL A 122 5.65 -4.69 4.02
C VAL A 122 6.37 -3.36 4.00
N ILE A 123 6.65 -2.87 2.82
CA ILE A 123 7.31 -1.58 2.58
C ILE A 123 6.32 -0.71 1.83
N VAL A 124 5.93 0.39 2.43
CA VAL A 124 5.06 1.40 1.82
C VAL A 124 5.93 2.58 1.42
N ILE A 125 5.91 2.93 0.15
CA ILE A 125 6.67 4.06 -0.38
C ILE A 125 5.85 5.34 -0.23
N GLU A 126 6.49 6.38 0.25
CA GLU A 126 5.90 7.68 0.60
C GLU A 126 4.79 7.59 1.67
N THR A 127 3.78 8.48 1.61
CA THR A 127 2.75 8.58 2.66
C THR A 127 1.42 8.01 2.15
N GLU A 128 1.42 6.73 1.87
CA GLU A 128 0.23 5.96 1.48
C GLU A 128 -0.40 5.28 2.70
N ILE A 129 -1.31 5.99 3.39
CA ILE A 129 -1.94 5.49 4.63
C ILE A 129 -3.18 4.66 4.30
N TRP A 130 -3.05 3.34 4.34
CA TRP A 130 -4.10 2.36 4.09
C TRP A 130 -4.43 1.58 5.36
N PRO A 131 -5.54 1.87 6.05
CA PRO A 131 -5.85 1.31 7.38
C PRO A 131 -5.85 -0.22 7.46
N ASN A 132 -6.43 -0.92 6.46
CA ASN A 132 -6.46 -2.38 6.46
C ASN A 132 -5.08 -2.97 6.13
N LEU A 133 -4.37 -2.41 5.15
CA LEU A 133 -2.99 -2.80 4.84
C LEU A 133 -2.12 -2.67 6.09
N PHE A 134 -2.19 -1.52 6.78
CA PHE A 134 -1.39 -1.25 7.99
C PHE A 134 -1.75 -2.21 9.13
N TYR A 135 -3.04 -2.40 9.39
CA TYR A 135 -3.52 -3.32 10.43
C TYR A 135 -3.07 -4.77 10.16
N LEU A 136 -3.26 -5.26 8.92
CA LEU A 136 -2.88 -6.62 8.55
C LEU A 136 -1.36 -6.78 8.53
N SER A 137 -0.62 -5.78 8.07
CA SER A 137 0.84 -5.77 8.14
C SER A 137 1.34 -5.89 9.58
N ASN A 138 0.80 -5.12 10.50
CA ASN A 138 1.16 -5.21 11.92
C ASN A 138 0.83 -6.59 12.53
N LYS A 139 -0.22 -7.25 12.02
CA LYS A 139 -0.63 -8.57 12.52
C LYS A 139 0.22 -9.72 11.99
N TYR A 140 0.66 -9.65 10.72
CA TYR A 140 1.26 -10.80 10.02
C TYR A 140 2.73 -10.58 9.61
N SER A 141 3.21 -9.34 9.64
CA SER A 141 4.52 -8.94 9.10
C SER A 141 5.11 -7.75 9.86
N THR A 142 6.22 -7.24 9.39
CA THR A 142 6.78 -5.96 9.83
C THR A 142 6.52 -4.90 8.78
N LEU A 143 5.88 -3.78 9.18
CA LEU A 143 5.56 -2.66 8.31
C LEU A 143 6.63 -1.57 8.40
N TYR A 144 7.08 -1.12 7.24
CA TYR A 144 8.00 0.01 7.04
C TYR A 144 7.34 1.05 6.17
N MET A 145 7.41 2.31 6.53
CA MET A 145 7.17 3.44 5.64
C MET A 145 8.54 4.01 5.23
N VAL A 146 8.78 4.12 3.94
CA VAL A 146 10.06 4.58 3.39
C VAL A 146 9.83 5.79 2.52
N ASN A 147 10.74 6.77 2.63
CA ASN A 147 10.62 8.06 1.96
C ASN A 147 9.32 8.79 2.33
N ALA A 148 8.90 8.66 3.59
CA ALA A 148 7.65 9.23 4.07
C ALA A 148 7.70 10.76 4.04
N ARG A 149 6.82 11.36 3.22
CA ARG A 149 6.71 12.80 3.05
C ARG A 149 5.36 13.30 3.51
N LEU A 150 5.32 14.35 4.30
CA LEU A 150 4.09 14.93 4.81
C LEU A 150 4.04 16.43 4.53
N THR A 151 3.30 16.84 3.49
CA THR A 151 3.12 18.25 3.16
C THR A 151 2.28 18.99 4.20
N ASP A 152 2.45 20.31 4.33
CA ASP A 152 1.65 21.15 5.24
C ASP A 152 0.15 21.02 4.98
N LYS A 153 -0.24 20.90 3.71
CA LYS A 153 -1.63 20.68 3.31
C LYS A 153 -2.20 19.38 3.90
N ASN A 154 -1.41 18.32 3.85
CA ASN A 154 -1.81 17.03 4.39
C ASN A 154 -1.73 17.01 5.92
N LEU A 155 -0.72 17.65 6.52
CA LEU A 155 -0.65 17.83 7.95
C LEU A 155 -1.91 18.51 8.50
N LYS A 156 -2.34 19.65 7.90
CA LYS A 156 -3.57 20.34 8.29
C LYS A 156 -4.82 19.44 8.23
N LYS A 157 -4.91 18.56 7.23
CA LYS A 157 -6.01 17.59 7.13
C LYS A 157 -5.90 16.52 8.22
N TYR A 158 -4.71 15.98 8.44
CA TYR A 158 -4.49 14.92 9.42
C TYR A 158 -4.71 15.40 10.85
N MET A 159 -4.36 16.65 11.14
CA MET A 159 -4.61 17.27 12.46
C MET A 159 -6.11 17.35 12.80
N LYS A 160 -7.01 17.51 11.80
CA LYS A 160 -8.48 17.50 12.05
C LYS A 160 -8.99 16.14 12.55
N ILE A 161 -8.32 15.06 12.18
CA ILE A 161 -8.65 13.68 12.57
C ILE A 161 -7.44 13.01 13.26
N LYS A 162 -6.68 13.77 14.01
CA LYS A 162 -5.39 13.37 14.59
C LYS A 162 -5.47 12.04 15.34
N TRP A 163 -6.52 11.81 16.11
CA TRP A 163 -6.68 10.59 16.87
C TRP A 163 -6.80 9.33 15.99
N ILE A 164 -7.45 9.45 14.82
CA ILE A 164 -7.55 8.34 13.83
C ILE A 164 -6.17 8.12 13.22
N ILE A 165 -5.56 9.17 12.67
CA ILE A 165 -4.25 9.08 11.99
C ILE A 165 -3.19 8.55 12.95
N LYS A 166 -3.12 9.06 14.17
CA LYS A 166 -2.21 8.59 15.22
C LYS A 166 -2.40 7.10 15.50
N SER A 167 -3.65 6.61 15.53
CA SER A 167 -3.93 5.20 15.81
C SER A 167 -3.48 4.28 14.67
N ILE A 168 -3.45 4.76 13.43
CA ILE A 168 -2.97 4.02 12.25
C ILE A 168 -1.45 4.10 12.14
N LEU A 169 -0.87 5.28 12.34
CA LEU A 169 0.58 5.50 12.26
C LEU A 169 1.38 4.84 13.39
N LYS A 170 0.72 4.21 14.35
CA LYS A 170 1.36 3.33 15.35
C LYS A 170 1.68 1.92 14.81
N PHE A 171 1.12 1.52 13.67
CA PHE A 171 1.36 0.20 13.10
C PHE A 171 2.73 0.04 12.42
N PRO A 172 3.26 1.04 11.67
CA PRO A 172 4.62 0.95 11.16
C PRO A 172 5.63 0.79 12.29
N LYS A 173 6.53 -0.18 12.15
CA LYS A 173 7.67 -0.33 13.06
C LYS A 173 8.68 0.79 12.87
N TYR A 174 8.83 1.25 11.63
CA TYR A 174 9.71 2.35 11.26
C TYR A 174 9.03 3.27 10.26
N ILE A 175 9.17 4.58 10.46
CA ILE A 175 8.78 5.63 9.53
C ILE A 175 10.06 6.37 9.17
N MET A 176 10.59 6.08 7.98
CA MET A 176 11.80 6.70 7.43
C MET A 176 11.38 7.90 6.60
N VAL A 177 11.56 9.07 7.13
CA VAL A 177 11.12 10.32 6.54
C VAL A 177 12.13 10.89 5.55
N GLN A 178 11.66 11.73 4.62
CA GLN A 178 12.48 12.33 3.59
C GLN A 178 13.32 13.52 4.12
N SER A 179 12.82 14.26 5.11
CA SER A 179 13.44 15.47 5.60
C SER A 179 13.23 15.65 7.11
N GLN A 180 14.01 16.56 7.71
CA GLN A 180 13.85 16.99 9.10
C GLN A 180 12.46 17.61 9.32
N GLU A 181 11.94 18.38 8.37
CA GLU A 181 10.61 18.96 8.46
C GLU A 181 9.52 17.88 8.49
N ASP A 182 9.65 16.84 7.65
CA ASP A 182 8.72 15.72 7.68
C ASP A 182 8.75 15.01 9.03
N MET A 183 9.94 14.84 9.62
CA MET A 183 10.08 14.26 10.95
C MET A 183 9.31 15.07 12.00
N GLU A 184 9.46 16.39 12.02
CA GLU A 184 8.75 17.27 12.95
C GLU A 184 7.22 17.19 12.76
N ARG A 185 6.77 17.13 11.50
CA ARG A 185 5.35 16.95 11.18
C ARG A 185 4.82 15.61 11.70
N TYR A 186 5.54 14.50 11.51
CA TYR A 186 5.15 13.20 12.07
C TYR A 186 5.16 13.20 13.60
N ILE A 187 6.14 13.82 14.25
CA ILE A 187 6.20 13.99 15.71
C ILE A 187 5.00 14.78 16.21
N SER A 188 4.55 15.82 15.48
CA SER A 188 3.38 16.61 15.86
C SER A 188 2.07 15.78 15.90
N ILE A 189 1.98 14.74 15.07
CA ILE A 189 0.85 13.81 15.06
C ILE A 189 1.00 12.74 16.13
N LEU A 190 2.16 12.09 16.17
CA LEU A 190 2.41 10.93 17.02
C LEU A 190 2.67 11.29 18.48
N GLY A 191 3.23 12.46 18.73
CA GLY A 191 3.86 12.85 19.99
C GLY A 191 5.33 12.41 20.01
N LYS A 192 6.09 12.88 20.98
CA LYS A 192 7.47 12.39 21.20
C LYS A 192 7.41 10.91 21.52
N THR A 193 8.10 10.10 20.73
CA THR A 193 8.36 8.67 20.96
C THR A 193 9.74 8.53 21.58
#